data_f4e2d99c1b00ee36cde1b12f57fb5dfd
#
_entry.id   f4e2d99c1b00ee36cde1b12f57fb5dfd
#
_cell.length_a   1.000
_cell.length_b   1.000
_cell.length_c   1.000
_cell.angle_alpha   90.00
_cell.angle_beta   90.00
_cell.angle_gamma   90.00
#
_symmetry.space_group_name_H-M   'P 1'
#
loop_
_entity.id
_entity.type
_entity.pdbx_description
1 polymer ?
#
loop_
_entity_poly.entity_id
_entity_poly.type
_entity_poly.pdbx_seq_one_letter_code
_entity_poly.pdbx_strand_id
1 'polypeptide(L)'
;MLEPERLSKKVTVELQNQENQLWFSPISSWEIMLLEKKSKLILDPDPATWLREAFKRVPFREARISHDIAIQSCLIKQPHQDPADRLLAATAVIYGLTLVTSDTRLIQSKACNILKN
;
A
#
# COMPACT_ATOMS: atom_id res chain seq x y z
N MET A 1 0.73 7.20 -0.40
CA MET A 1 0.94 7.78 0.94
C MET A 1 -0.16 8.75 1.25
N LEU A 2 -0.70 8.63 2.44
CA LEU A 2 -1.77 9.51 2.90
C LEU A 2 -1.19 10.72 3.62
N GLU A 3 -1.90 11.84 3.56
CA GLU A 3 -1.55 13.00 4.37
C GLU A 3 -1.75 12.66 5.84
N PRO A 4 -0.88 13.16 6.76
CA PRO A 4 -0.96 12.79 8.18
C PRO A 4 -2.33 13.02 8.81
N GLU A 5 -3.04 14.08 8.44
CA GLU A 5 -4.36 14.39 8.97
C GLU A 5 -5.45 13.41 8.50
N ARG A 6 -5.17 12.60 7.47
CA ARG A 6 -6.10 11.59 6.97
C ARG A 6 -5.87 10.21 7.57
N LEU A 7 -4.82 10.07 8.38
CA LEU A 7 -4.53 8.81 9.06
C LEU A 7 -5.38 8.70 10.32
N SER A 8 -5.98 7.54 10.54
CA SER A 8 -6.68 7.26 11.79
C SER A 8 -5.68 7.21 12.94
N LYS A 9 -6.16 7.43 14.18
CA LYS A 9 -5.32 7.30 15.38
C LYS A 9 -4.67 5.93 15.46
N LYS A 10 -5.43 4.89 15.16
CA LYS A 10 -4.97 3.50 15.20
C LYS A 10 -3.80 3.28 14.24
N VAL A 11 -3.92 3.77 13.01
CA VAL A 11 -2.85 3.65 12.01
C VAL A 11 -1.64 4.49 12.41
N THR A 12 -1.85 5.72 12.88
CA THR A 12 -0.76 6.60 13.30
C THR A 12 0.06 5.95 14.42
N VAL A 13 -0.60 5.36 15.42
CA VAL A 13 0.09 4.67 16.51
C VAL A 13 0.95 3.53 15.98
N GLU A 14 0.42 2.71 15.07
CA GLU A 14 1.17 1.59 14.51
C GLU A 14 2.35 2.06 13.64
N LEU A 15 2.18 3.13 12.87
CA LEU A 15 3.26 3.68 12.04
C LEU A 15 4.39 4.27 12.88
N GLN A 16 4.08 4.82 14.05
CA GLN A 16 5.06 5.40 14.95
C GLN A 16 5.72 4.37 15.88
N ASN A 17 5.18 3.16 15.94
CA ASN A 17 5.73 2.10 16.77
C ASN A 17 7.03 1.58 16.16
N GLN A 18 8.15 1.79 16.86
CA GLN A 18 9.48 1.40 16.37
C GLN A 18 9.67 -0.12 16.28
N GLU A 19 8.82 -0.91 16.92
CA GLU A 19 8.85 -2.37 16.79
C GLU A 19 8.28 -2.84 15.47
N ASN A 20 7.50 -2.02 14.78
CA ASN A 20 6.94 -2.36 13.48
C ASN A 20 7.92 -2.03 12.36
N GLN A 21 8.04 -2.95 11.41
CA GLN A 21 8.73 -2.69 10.16
C GLN A 21 7.73 -2.18 9.13
N LEU A 22 8.09 -1.10 8.46
CA LEU A 22 7.25 -0.51 7.42
C LEU A 22 7.68 -1.02 6.06
N TRP A 23 6.73 -1.51 5.29
CA TRP A 23 6.95 -2.02 3.94
C TRP A 23 6.13 -1.21 2.95
N PHE A 24 6.66 -1.00 1.78
CA PHE A 24 6.00 -0.23 0.72
C PHE A 24 6.08 -0.99 -0.59
N SER A 25 4.93 -1.18 -1.24
CA SER A 25 4.86 -1.92 -2.50
C SER A 25 5.15 -1.01 -3.69
N PRO A 26 5.89 -1.50 -4.70
CA PRO A 26 6.00 -0.79 -5.98
C PRO A 26 4.65 -0.47 -6.63
N ILE A 27 3.63 -1.28 -6.36
CA ILE A 27 2.26 -1.03 -6.85
C ILE A 27 1.73 0.29 -6.27
N SER A 28 2.01 0.56 -5.00
CA SER A 28 1.58 1.82 -4.37
C SER A 28 2.28 3.03 -5.01
N SER A 29 3.56 2.91 -5.32
CA SER A 29 4.29 3.96 -6.05
C SER A 29 3.66 4.22 -7.43
N TRP A 30 3.36 3.14 -8.14
CA TRP A 30 2.72 3.21 -9.44
C TRP A 30 1.35 3.90 -9.36
N GLU A 31 0.54 3.56 -8.37
CA GLU A 31 -0.77 4.19 -8.17
C GLU A 31 -0.64 5.69 -7.88
N ILE A 32 0.34 6.08 -7.06
CA ILE A 32 0.60 7.49 -6.77
C ILE A 32 0.97 8.25 -8.04
N MET A 33 1.84 7.67 -8.88
CA MET A 33 2.21 8.28 -10.15
C MET A 33 1.01 8.45 -11.07
N LEU A 34 0.11 7.46 -11.11
CA LEU A 34 -1.10 7.53 -11.93
C LEU A 34 -2.10 8.56 -11.42
N LEU A 35 -2.28 8.66 -10.11
CA LEU A 35 -3.19 9.64 -9.51
C LEU A 35 -2.75 11.07 -9.81
N GLU A 36 -1.45 11.35 -9.75
CA GLU A 36 -0.93 12.67 -10.10
C GLU A 36 -1.15 12.97 -11.58
N LYS A 37 -0.90 11.99 -12.44
CA LYS A 37 -1.11 12.12 -13.89
C LYS A 37 -2.56 12.45 -14.24
N LYS A 38 -3.51 11.94 -13.45
CA LYS A 38 -4.94 12.19 -13.61
C LYS A 38 -5.40 13.45 -12.89
N SER A 39 -4.47 14.24 -12.37
CA SER A 39 -4.75 15.47 -11.60
C SER A 39 -5.61 15.24 -10.36
N LYS A 40 -5.60 14.01 -9.81
CA LYS A 40 -6.31 13.67 -8.58
C LYS A 40 -5.45 13.84 -7.35
N LEU A 41 -4.16 14.10 -7.53
CA LEU A 41 -3.18 14.26 -6.47
C LEU A 41 -2.11 15.20 -7.01
N ILE A 42 -1.70 16.19 -6.20
CA ILE A 42 -0.64 17.12 -6.56
C ILE A 42 0.52 16.91 -5.58
N LEU A 43 1.69 16.59 -6.13
CA LEU A 43 2.91 16.39 -5.35
C LEU A 43 4.00 17.34 -5.85
N ASP A 44 4.61 18.06 -4.92
CA ASP A 44 5.60 19.09 -5.22
C ASP A 44 7.00 18.57 -4.93
N PRO A 45 7.97 18.75 -5.84
CA PRO A 45 7.90 19.43 -7.15
C PRO A 45 7.28 18.55 -8.24
N ASP A 46 7.33 17.25 -8.09
CA ASP A 46 6.76 16.26 -8.99
C ASP A 46 6.64 14.92 -8.24
N PRO A 47 5.83 13.97 -8.72
CA PRO A 47 5.57 12.75 -7.97
C PRO A 47 6.82 11.86 -7.82
N ALA A 48 7.66 11.77 -8.82
CA ALA A 48 8.85 10.93 -8.73
C ALA A 48 9.84 11.44 -7.67
N THR A 49 10.09 12.75 -7.67
CA THR A 49 10.97 13.37 -6.69
C THR A 49 10.38 13.25 -5.29
N TRP A 50 9.09 13.50 -5.16
CA TRP A 50 8.38 13.39 -3.88
C TRP A 50 8.51 11.98 -3.27
N LEU A 51 8.29 10.95 -4.10
CA LEU A 51 8.43 9.56 -3.66
C LEU A 51 9.86 9.23 -3.23
N ARG A 52 10.84 9.64 -4.02
CA ARG A 52 12.25 9.37 -3.69
C ARG A 52 12.68 10.06 -2.40
N GLU A 53 12.20 11.28 -2.17
CA GLU A 53 12.47 11.98 -0.92
C GLU A 53 11.79 11.30 0.27
N ALA A 54 10.56 10.81 0.09
CA ALA A 54 9.86 10.07 1.12
C ALA A 54 10.63 8.80 1.52
N PHE A 55 11.18 8.08 0.54
CA PHE A 55 11.96 6.86 0.80
C PHE A 55 13.27 7.15 1.53
N LYS A 56 13.84 8.34 1.35
CA LYS A 56 15.03 8.76 2.11
C LYS A 56 14.71 9.08 3.56
N ARG A 57 13.52 9.62 3.84
CA ARG A 57 13.11 10.07 5.18
C ARG A 57 12.53 8.96 6.03
N VAL A 58 11.87 7.99 5.40
CA VAL A 58 11.19 6.90 6.11
C VAL A 58 11.89 5.60 5.75
N PRO A 59 12.28 4.79 6.75
CA PRO A 59 13.01 3.55 6.48
C PRO A 59 12.07 2.43 6.03
N PHE A 60 11.43 2.61 4.89
CA PHE A 60 10.59 1.57 4.29
C PHE A 60 11.44 0.44 3.74
N ARG A 61 10.94 -0.79 3.85
CA ARG A 61 11.43 -1.91 3.06
C ARG A 61 10.59 -2.00 1.79
N GLU A 62 11.23 -2.29 0.68
CA GLU A 62 10.51 -2.51 -0.57
C GLU A 62 9.88 -3.90 -0.57
N ALA A 63 8.57 -3.96 -0.72
CA ALA A 63 7.85 -5.22 -0.88
C ALA A 63 7.85 -5.61 -2.36
N ARG A 64 8.94 -6.21 -2.82
CA ARG A 64 9.16 -6.53 -4.23
C ARG A 64 8.11 -7.50 -4.73
N ILE A 65 7.65 -7.27 -5.97
CA ILE A 65 6.69 -8.15 -6.63
C ILE A 65 7.44 -9.33 -7.23
N SER A 66 7.13 -10.52 -6.72
CA SER A 66 7.72 -11.77 -7.18
C SER A 66 6.75 -12.55 -8.05
N HIS A 67 7.22 -13.65 -8.64
CA HIS A 67 6.36 -14.58 -9.34
C HIS A 67 5.27 -15.13 -8.41
N ASP A 68 5.62 -15.45 -7.17
CA ASP A 68 4.65 -15.96 -6.20
C ASP A 68 3.54 -14.95 -5.92
N ILE A 69 3.87 -13.67 -5.81
CA ILE A 69 2.87 -12.61 -5.63
C ILE A 69 1.95 -12.53 -6.85
N ALA A 70 2.53 -12.55 -8.05
CA ALA A 70 1.74 -12.51 -9.28
C ALA A 70 0.76 -13.70 -9.36
N ILE A 71 1.25 -14.90 -9.05
CA ILE A 71 0.41 -16.09 -9.03
C ILE A 71 -0.67 -15.97 -7.97
N GLN A 72 -0.29 -15.60 -6.74
CA GLN A 72 -1.23 -15.47 -5.63
C GLN A 72 -2.33 -14.46 -5.92
N SER A 73 -2.01 -13.37 -6.62
CA SER A 73 -3.00 -12.35 -6.95
C SER A 73 -4.15 -12.91 -7.79
N CYS A 74 -3.86 -13.91 -8.61
CA CYS A 74 -4.87 -14.57 -9.43
C CYS A 74 -5.62 -15.67 -8.68
N LEU A 75 -5.05 -16.21 -7.61
CA LEU A 75 -5.66 -17.28 -6.82
C LEU A 75 -6.58 -16.76 -5.71
N ILE A 76 -6.48 -15.49 -5.35
CA ILE A 76 -7.33 -14.91 -4.33
C ILE A 76 -8.79 -14.96 -4.79
N LYS A 77 -9.62 -15.63 -3.99
CA LYS A 77 -11.05 -15.75 -4.25
C LYS A 77 -11.79 -14.60 -3.58
N GLN A 78 -12.03 -13.55 -4.33
CA GLN A 78 -12.78 -12.40 -3.84
C GLN A 78 -13.50 -11.74 -5.01
N PRO A 79 -14.63 -11.04 -4.76
CA PRO A 79 -15.37 -10.38 -5.83
C PRO A 79 -14.65 -9.16 -6.40
N HIS A 80 -13.69 -8.60 -5.67
CA HIS A 80 -12.97 -7.40 -6.09
C HIS A 80 -12.04 -7.71 -7.25
N GLN A 81 -12.21 -7.00 -8.36
CA GLN A 81 -11.50 -7.26 -9.61
C GLN A 81 -10.35 -6.30 -9.91
N ASP A 82 -10.13 -5.29 -9.08
CA ASP A 82 -9.05 -4.33 -9.30
C ASP A 82 -7.70 -5.05 -9.22
N PRO A 83 -6.91 -5.09 -10.31
CA PRO A 83 -5.64 -5.82 -10.32
C PRO A 83 -4.62 -5.27 -9.31
N ALA A 84 -4.58 -3.95 -9.13
CA ALA A 84 -3.65 -3.34 -8.17
C ALA A 84 -3.97 -3.80 -6.75
N ASP A 85 -5.24 -3.79 -6.36
CA ASP A 85 -5.66 -4.23 -5.04
C ASP A 85 -5.40 -5.71 -4.81
N ARG A 86 -5.60 -6.54 -5.85
CA ARG A 86 -5.29 -7.97 -5.78
C ARG A 86 -3.80 -8.20 -5.57
N LEU A 87 -2.95 -7.43 -6.24
CA LEU A 87 -1.49 -7.51 -6.07
C LEU A 87 -1.07 -7.05 -4.67
N LEU A 88 -1.68 -6.01 -4.13
CA LEU A 88 -1.40 -5.56 -2.77
C LEU A 88 -1.80 -6.61 -1.73
N ALA A 89 -2.98 -7.19 -1.87
CA ALA A 89 -3.44 -8.26 -0.98
C ALA A 89 -2.53 -9.48 -1.07
N ALA A 90 -2.13 -9.89 -2.27
CA ALA A 90 -1.20 -11.00 -2.47
C ALA A 90 0.16 -10.72 -1.84
N THR A 91 0.64 -9.49 -1.95
CA THR A 91 1.89 -9.06 -1.31
C THR A 91 1.82 -9.25 0.21
N ALA A 92 0.72 -8.80 0.80
CA ALA A 92 0.51 -8.96 2.25
C ALA A 92 0.50 -10.43 2.66
N VAL A 93 -0.15 -11.29 1.89
CA VAL A 93 -0.21 -12.73 2.17
C VAL A 93 1.18 -13.37 2.07
N ILE A 94 1.90 -13.13 0.98
CA ILE A 94 3.19 -13.77 0.72
C ILE A 94 4.26 -13.36 1.74
N TYR A 95 4.30 -12.07 2.09
CA TYR A 95 5.29 -11.57 3.06
C TYR A 95 4.82 -11.65 4.52
N GLY A 96 3.57 -12.09 4.76
CA GLY A 96 3.04 -12.11 6.12
C GLY A 96 2.85 -10.72 6.71
N LEU A 97 2.41 -9.77 5.90
CA LEU A 97 2.24 -8.37 6.31
C LEU A 97 0.78 -8.05 6.60
N THR A 98 0.57 -6.97 7.33
CA THR A 98 -0.74 -6.36 7.51
C THR A 98 -0.88 -5.19 6.54
N LEU A 99 -1.91 -5.24 5.70
CA LEU A 99 -2.18 -4.18 4.72
C LEU A 99 -2.93 -3.03 5.38
N VAL A 100 -2.40 -1.83 5.25
CA VAL A 100 -3.07 -0.61 5.72
C VAL A 100 -3.87 -0.04 4.55
N THR A 101 -5.18 0.03 4.70
CA THR A 101 -6.07 0.53 3.64
C THR A 101 -7.36 1.09 4.23
N SER A 102 -7.97 2.03 3.49
CA SER A 102 -9.32 2.52 3.76
C SER A 102 -10.34 1.99 2.75
N ASP A 103 -9.91 1.20 1.77
CA ASP A 103 -10.81 0.65 0.75
C ASP A 103 -11.74 -0.41 1.36
N THR A 104 -13.04 -0.10 1.38
CA THR A 104 -14.04 -0.98 1.99
C THR A 104 -14.14 -2.33 1.29
N ARG A 105 -13.91 -2.39 -0.01
CA ARG A 105 -13.96 -3.65 -0.76
C ARG A 105 -12.82 -4.57 -0.34
N LEU A 106 -11.63 -4.04 -0.14
CA LEU A 106 -10.49 -4.82 0.37
C LEU A 106 -10.74 -5.29 1.80
N ILE A 107 -11.26 -4.40 2.66
CA ILE A 107 -11.56 -4.72 4.05
C ILE A 107 -12.59 -5.86 4.11
N GLN A 108 -13.64 -5.78 3.31
CA GLN A 108 -14.70 -6.78 3.29
C GLN A 108 -14.28 -8.10 2.65
N SER A 109 -13.29 -8.08 1.77
CA SER A 109 -12.84 -9.29 1.05
C SER A 109 -12.17 -10.31 1.95
N LYS A 110 -11.58 -9.89 3.07
CA LYS A 110 -10.83 -10.75 3.99
C LYS A 110 -9.70 -11.52 3.30
N ALA A 111 -9.15 -10.96 2.21
CA ALA A 111 -8.11 -11.60 1.42
C ALA A 111 -6.77 -11.67 2.15
N CYS A 112 -6.55 -10.80 3.12
CA CYS A 112 -5.32 -10.71 3.91
C CYS A 112 -5.62 -10.04 5.24
N ASN A 113 -4.60 -9.98 6.11
CA ASN A 113 -4.71 -9.21 7.35
C ASN A 113 -4.74 -7.73 7.03
N ILE A 114 -5.69 -7.00 7.59
CA ILE A 114 -5.93 -5.60 7.28
C ILE A 114 -5.98 -4.77 8.56
N LEU A 115 -5.30 -3.62 8.52
CA LEU A 115 -5.47 -2.55 9.47
C LEU A 115 -6.25 -1.43 8.78
N LYS A 116 -7.46 -1.20 9.22
CA LYS A 116 -8.33 -0.19 8.62
C LYS A 116 -7.84 1.22 8.96
N ASN A 117 -7.65 2.01 7.93
CA ASN A 117 -7.33 3.43 8.10
C ASN A 117 -8.60 4.25 8.33
#